data_0bd08e786e4baeadbe5adfe4a2884b12
#
_entry.id   0bd08e786e4baeadbe5adfe4a2884b12
#
_cell.length_a   1.000
_cell.length_b   1.000
_cell.length_c   1.000
_cell.angle_alpha   90.00
_cell.angle_beta   90.00
_cell.angle_gamma   90.00
#
_symmetry.space_group_name_H-M   'P 1'
#
loop_
_entity.id
_entity.type
_entity.pdbx_description
1 polymer ?
#
loop_
_entity_poly.entity_id
_entity_poly.type
_entity_poly.pdbx_seq_one_letter_code
_entity_poly.pdbx_strand_id
1 'polypeptide(L)'
;QEETAFNRHYQTTGYHPLVAFDGLTKDFLKAELRSGNTYCSTGAADFLNPLLEHYNQTVPVSTILVRADSGFASPELYDLCEEKEHQYVIRLKRNRRLFKMAEEFVQVGDETEWSQKEEYFYSIRYQAGTWKHDRRVCIRSVRAADELIFHHEFIITNLSDAVSTEQVYQTYWKRGTMENFIKEAKNGFFFDKTDSSHFLENAVRMMVSLLSYNINNFMRTLAFPEKAKGLQIQSIRLRFFKIAGKLIH
;
A
#
# COMPACT_ATOMS: atom_id res chain seq x y z
N GLN A 1 7.46 26.19 -7.29
CA GLN A 1 6.31 25.47 -7.88
C GLN A 1 5.10 25.70 -6.99
N GLU A 2 3.95 25.91 -7.60
CA GLU A 2 2.66 26.07 -6.89
C GLU A 2 2.35 24.87 -6.00
N GLU A 3 1.76 25.12 -4.83
CA GLU A 3 1.30 24.12 -3.86
C GLU A 3 2.38 23.12 -3.38
N THR A 4 3.66 23.34 -3.66
CA THR A 4 4.69 22.52 -3.05
C THR A 4 4.87 22.90 -1.57
N ALA A 5 5.17 21.89 -0.74
CA ALA A 5 5.47 22.11 0.66
C ALA A 5 6.58 21.17 1.14
N PHE A 6 7.21 21.55 2.26
CA PHE A 6 8.27 20.76 2.87
C PHE A 6 7.70 19.53 3.55
N ASN A 7 8.16 18.36 3.13
CA ASN A 7 7.81 17.08 3.75
C ASN A 7 8.88 16.69 4.77
N ARG A 8 8.49 16.65 6.04
CA ARG A 8 9.42 16.33 7.14
C ARG A 8 9.94 14.90 7.10
N HIS A 9 9.17 13.96 6.56
CA HIS A 9 9.58 12.57 6.47
C HIS A 9 10.67 12.35 5.42
N TYR A 10 10.52 12.99 4.26
CA TYR A 10 11.48 12.88 3.16
C TYR A 10 12.55 13.99 3.17
N GLN A 11 12.48 14.96 4.10
CA GLN A 11 13.39 16.09 4.22
C GLN A 11 13.55 16.86 2.89
N THR A 12 12.47 17.00 2.14
CA THR A 12 12.47 17.67 0.83
C THR A 12 11.18 18.47 0.60
N THR A 13 11.27 19.49 -0.25
CA THR A 13 10.10 20.22 -0.73
C THR A 13 9.59 19.62 -2.02
N GLY A 14 8.29 19.40 -2.13
CA GLY A 14 7.69 18.83 -3.32
C GLY A 14 6.23 18.50 -3.13
N TYR A 15 5.77 17.47 -3.83
CA TYR A 15 4.41 16.93 -3.75
C TYR A 15 4.39 15.57 -3.04
N HIS A 16 3.23 15.23 -2.51
CA HIS A 16 2.97 13.93 -1.88
C HIS A 16 1.73 13.29 -2.50
N PRO A 17 1.86 12.66 -3.69
CA PRO A 17 0.73 12.10 -4.42
C PRO A 17 0.08 10.94 -3.66
N LEU A 18 -1.24 10.83 -3.79
CA LEU A 18 -2.02 9.67 -3.36
C LEU A 18 -2.27 8.78 -4.57
N VAL A 19 -2.08 7.47 -4.43
CA VAL A 19 -2.24 6.51 -5.52
C VAL A 19 -2.94 5.24 -5.05
N ALA A 20 -3.76 4.67 -5.92
CA ALA A 20 -4.38 3.36 -5.75
C ALA A 20 -4.00 2.44 -6.90
N PHE A 21 -3.73 1.18 -6.58
CA PHE A 21 -3.37 0.14 -7.52
C PHE A 21 -4.30 -1.05 -7.38
N ASP A 22 -4.53 -1.74 -8.48
CA ASP A 22 -5.02 -3.10 -8.44
C ASP A 22 -3.87 -4.06 -8.05
N GLY A 23 -4.05 -4.78 -6.97
CA GLY A 23 -3.05 -5.72 -6.46
C GLY A 23 -2.90 -6.99 -7.29
N LEU A 24 -3.83 -7.29 -8.20
CA LEU A 24 -3.84 -8.46 -9.08
C LEU A 24 -3.27 -8.11 -10.45
N THR A 25 -3.81 -7.08 -11.10
CA THR A 25 -3.41 -6.67 -12.45
C THR A 25 -2.18 -5.78 -12.46
N LYS A 26 -1.88 -5.12 -11.33
CA LYS A 26 -0.78 -4.16 -11.13
C LYS A 26 -1.05 -2.80 -11.80
N ASP A 27 -2.28 -2.55 -12.23
CA ASP A 27 -2.65 -1.29 -12.86
C ASP A 27 -2.83 -0.18 -11.84
N PHE A 28 -2.50 1.04 -12.21
CA PHE A 28 -2.92 2.23 -11.50
C PHE A 28 -4.42 2.44 -11.71
N LEU A 29 -5.18 2.50 -10.63
CA LEU A 29 -6.61 2.74 -10.66
C LEU A 29 -6.93 4.23 -10.56
N LYS A 30 -6.23 4.94 -9.67
CA LYS A 30 -6.43 6.36 -9.43
C LYS A 30 -5.16 7.00 -8.89
N ALA A 31 -4.96 8.27 -9.20
CA ALA A 31 -3.91 9.09 -8.59
C ALA A 31 -4.41 10.52 -8.41
N GLU A 32 -3.87 11.17 -7.40
CA GLU A 32 -4.12 12.58 -7.08
C GLU A 32 -2.82 13.24 -6.65
N LEU A 33 -2.44 14.34 -7.29
CA LEU A 33 -1.31 15.16 -6.87
C LEU A 33 -1.73 15.99 -5.67
N ARG A 34 -0.90 16.02 -4.62
CA ARG A 34 -1.19 16.76 -3.38
C ARG A 34 0.06 17.50 -2.90
N SER A 35 -0.16 18.56 -2.11
CA SER A 35 0.95 19.27 -1.46
C SER A 35 1.82 18.33 -0.61
N GLY A 36 3.12 18.60 -0.57
CA GLY A 36 4.10 17.73 0.07
C GLY A 36 3.92 17.52 1.57
N ASN A 37 3.26 18.45 2.25
CA ASN A 37 2.95 18.35 3.69
C ASN A 37 1.62 17.65 4.00
N THR A 38 0.86 17.23 2.97
CA THR A 38 -0.40 16.52 3.17
C THR A 38 -0.14 15.14 3.79
N TYR A 39 -0.80 14.86 4.90
CA TYR A 39 -0.66 13.56 5.55
C TYR A 39 -1.32 12.44 4.74
N CYS A 40 -0.80 11.20 4.82
CA CYS A 40 -1.25 10.08 3.98
C CYS A 40 -2.76 9.84 4.04
N SER A 41 -3.36 9.82 5.26
CA SER A 41 -4.80 9.56 5.44
C SER A 41 -5.70 10.74 5.10
N THR A 42 -5.17 11.96 4.95
CA THR A 42 -5.99 13.15 4.62
C THR A 42 -6.66 12.93 3.27
N GLY A 43 -8.00 12.95 3.23
CA GLY A 43 -8.78 12.73 2.02
C GLY A 43 -8.72 11.31 1.44
N ALA A 44 -8.12 10.34 2.14
CA ALA A 44 -7.96 8.98 1.61
C ALA A 44 -9.29 8.25 1.42
N ALA A 45 -10.27 8.48 2.30
CA ALA A 45 -11.62 7.93 2.16
C ALA A 45 -12.34 8.53 0.95
N ASP A 46 -12.32 9.85 0.78
CA ASP A 46 -12.92 10.55 -0.38
C ASP A 46 -12.23 10.15 -1.69
N PHE A 47 -10.93 9.94 -1.65
CA PHE A 47 -10.18 9.45 -2.79
C PHE A 47 -10.60 8.03 -3.18
N LEU A 48 -10.80 7.13 -2.22
CA LEU A 48 -11.12 5.73 -2.47
C LEU A 48 -12.61 5.51 -2.81
N ASN A 49 -13.52 6.27 -2.21
CA ASN A 49 -14.97 6.08 -2.34
C ASN A 49 -15.46 5.94 -3.80
N PRO A 50 -15.08 6.82 -4.75
CA PRO A 50 -15.53 6.68 -6.15
C PRO A 50 -15.03 5.39 -6.82
N LEU A 51 -13.86 4.87 -6.42
CA LEU A 51 -13.36 3.59 -6.93
C LEU A 51 -14.21 2.43 -6.43
N LEU A 52 -14.51 2.40 -5.13
CA LEU A 52 -15.35 1.36 -4.53
C LEU A 52 -16.76 1.39 -5.15
N GLU A 53 -17.33 2.57 -5.35
CA GLU A 53 -18.63 2.73 -6.01
C GLU A 53 -18.63 2.24 -7.45
N HIS A 54 -17.58 2.58 -8.21
CA HIS A 54 -17.45 2.12 -9.60
C HIS A 54 -17.41 0.59 -9.68
N TYR A 55 -16.62 -0.06 -8.84
CA TYR A 55 -16.54 -1.53 -8.83
C TYR A 55 -17.83 -2.18 -8.34
N ASN A 56 -18.52 -1.62 -7.37
CA ASN A 56 -19.82 -2.12 -6.92
C ASN A 56 -20.89 -2.07 -8.02
N GLN A 57 -20.82 -1.07 -8.90
CA GLN A 57 -21.75 -0.91 -10.02
C GLN A 57 -21.40 -1.77 -11.24
N THR A 58 -20.09 -1.97 -11.51
CA THR A 58 -19.62 -2.59 -12.76
C THR A 58 -19.28 -4.06 -12.62
N VAL A 59 -18.89 -4.49 -11.43
CA VAL A 59 -18.51 -5.89 -11.15
C VAL A 59 -19.39 -6.41 -10.02
N PRO A 60 -20.60 -6.90 -10.34
CA PRO A 60 -21.47 -7.43 -9.31
C PRO A 60 -20.81 -8.62 -8.59
N VAL A 61 -20.91 -8.60 -7.24
CA VAL A 61 -20.45 -9.69 -6.35
C VAL A 61 -18.95 -9.66 -5.98
N SER A 62 -18.22 -8.59 -6.20
CA SER A 62 -16.82 -8.56 -5.77
C SER A 62 -16.64 -7.84 -4.44
N THR A 63 -16.21 -8.56 -3.42
CA THR A 63 -15.67 -7.94 -2.21
C THR A 63 -14.26 -7.46 -2.49
N ILE A 64 -14.04 -6.16 -2.36
CA ILE A 64 -12.72 -5.55 -2.53
C ILE A 64 -11.96 -5.65 -1.21
N LEU A 65 -10.69 -6.03 -1.28
CA LEU A 65 -9.78 -5.99 -0.14
C LEU A 65 -8.83 -4.79 -0.25
N VAL A 66 -9.04 -3.80 0.60
CA VAL A 66 -8.18 -2.63 0.71
C VAL A 66 -6.96 -2.94 1.57
N ARG A 67 -5.76 -2.74 1.02
CA ARG A 67 -4.50 -2.90 1.76
C ARG A 67 -3.73 -1.60 1.78
N ALA A 68 -3.34 -1.17 2.97
CA ALA A 68 -2.62 0.09 3.14
C ALA A 68 -1.60 0.02 4.28
N ASP A 69 -0.63 0.94 4.27
CA ASP A 69 0.30 1.08 5.39
C ASP A 69 -0.28 1.89 6.54
N SER A 70 0.50 2.06 7.58
CA SER A 70 0.06 2.77 8.79
C SER A 70 -0.18 4.27 8.60
N GLY A 71 0.24 4.84 7.49
CA GLY A 71 -0.06 6.22 7.14
C GLY A 71 -1.53 6.43 6.79
N PHE A 72 -2.21 5.36 6.38
CA PHE A 72 -3.64 5.37 6.01
C PHE A 72 -4.56 4.86 7.11
N ALA A 73 -4.03 4.52 8.27
CA ALA A 73 -4.82 4.04 9.42
C ALA A 73 -5.68 5.17 9.97
N SER A 74 -6.92 5.29 9.50
CA SER A 74 -7.89 6.30 9.96
C SER A 74 -9.30 5.71 10.10
N PRO A 75 -10.10 6.19 11.08
CA PRO A 75 -11.47 5.74 11.27
C PRO A 75 -12.34 5.92 10.01
N GLU A 76 -12.16 7.02 9.30
CA GLU A 76 -12.92 7.35 8.10
C GLU A 76 -12.74 6.31 7.00
N LEU A 77 -11.51 5.79 6.85
CA LEU A 77 -11.23 4.75 5.86
C LEU A 77 -11.81 3.39 6.26
N TYR A 78 -11.77 3.06 7.56
CA TYR A 78 -12.39 1.81 8.06
C TYR A 78 -13.90 1.87 7.91
N ASP A 79 -14.53 2.97 8.36
CA ASP A 79 -15.96 3.19 8.26
C ASP A 79 -16.42 3.09 6.79
N LEU A 80 -15.72 3.73 5.85
CA LEU A 80 -16.02 3.66 4.41
C LEU A 80 -16.02 2.21 3.91
N CYS A 81 -15.00 1.43 4.25
CA CYS A 81 -14.92 0.03 3.81
C CYS A 81 -16.05 -0.81 4.41
N GLU A 82 -16.37 -0.60 5.69
CA GLU A 82 -17.44 -1.30 6.39
C GLU A 82 -18.83 -0.93 5.84
N GLU A 83 -19.09 0.35 5.58
CA GLU A 83 -20.35 0.86 5.00
C GLU A 83 -20.58 0.35 3.56
N LYS A 84 -19.51 0.13 2.80
CA LYS A 84 -19.56 -0.38 1.43
C LYS A 84 -19.45 -1.92 1.34
N GLU A 85 -19.45 -2.62 2.48
CA GLU A 85 -19.30 -4.07 2.59
C GLU A 85 -18.00 -4.61 1.98
N HIS A 86 -16.94 -3.80 2.03
CA HIS A 86 -15.59 -4.19 1.60
C HIS A 86 -14.70 -4.55 2.79
N GLN A 87 -13.63 -5.27 2.49
CA GLN A 87 -12.66 -5.73 3.47
C GLN A 87 -11.42 -4.84 3.49
N TYR A 88 -10.75 -4.80 4.62
CA TYR A 88 -9.47 -4.10 4.71
C TYR A 88 -8.46 -4.85 5.59
N VAL A 89 -7.18 -4.64 5.27
CA VAL A 89 -6.01 -5.09 6.03
C VAL A 89 -5.01 -3.94 6.03
N ILE A 90 -4.97 -3.18 7.12
CA ILE A 90 -4.21 -1.94 7.23
C ILE A 90 -3.26 -2.02 8.42
N ARG A 91 -1.99 -1.67 8.22
CA ARG A 91 -1.04 -1.61 9.34
C ARG A 91 -1.47 -0.51 10.30
N LEU A 92 -1.48 -0.83 11.60
CA LEU A 92 -1.81 0.12 12.65
C LEU A 92 -0.53 0.60 13.34
N LYS A 93 -0.42 1.89 13.58
CA LYS A 93 0.71 2.44 14.35
C LYS A 93 0.65 1.97 15.80
N ARG A 94 1.81 1.58 16.32
CA ARG A 94 1.97 1.27 17.73
C ARG A 94 1.58 2.46 18.59
N ASN A 95 0.77 2.22 19.62
CA ASN A 95 0.52 3.14 20.72
C ASN A 95 0.76 2.43 22.05
N ARG A 96 0.86 3.20 23.12
CA ARG A 96 1.19 2.68 24.47
C ARG A 96 0.19 1.62 24.95
N ARG A 97 -1.11 1.80 24.67
CA ARG A 97 -2.16 0.87 25.11
C ARG A 97 -2.06 -0.47 24.35
N LEU A 98 -1.93 -0.44 23.02
CA LEU A 98 -1.74 -1.64 22.20
C LEU A 98 -0.46 -2.38 22.57
N PHE A 99 0.62 -1.63 22.84
CA PHE A 99 1.88 -2.22 23.23
C PHE A 99 1.74 -2.98 24.56
N LYS A 100 1.12 -2.35 25.59
CA LYS A 100 0.89 -2.99 26.87
C LYS A 100 0.03 -4.25 26.74
N MET A 101 -1.05 -4.19 25.94
CA MET A 101 -1.89 -5.36 25.69
C MET A 101 -1.12 -6.49 25.00
N ALA A 102 -0.20 -6.16 24.09
CA ALA A 102 0.62 -7.17 23.43
C ALA A 102 1.62 -7.83 24.38
N GLU A 103 2.23 -7.07 25.30
CA GLU A 103 3.14 -7.60 26.32
C GLU A 103 2.44 -8.55 27.32
N GLU A 104 1.13 -8.41 27.53
CA GLU A 104 0.35 -9.31 28.38
C GLU A 104 0.21 -10.73 27.77
N PHE A 105 0.33 -10.87 26.45
CA PHE A 105 0.20 -12.16 25.75
C PHE A 105 1.52 -12.92 25.60
N VAL A 106 2.62 -12.21 25.55
CA VAL A 106 3.94 -12.82 25.33
C VAL A 106 4.92 -12.26 26.37
N GLN A 107 5.41 -13.14 27.23
CA GLN A 107 6.38 -12.79 28.27
C GLN A 107 7.62 -13.67 28.08
N VAL A 108 8.76 -13.04 28.34
CA VAL A 108 10.04 -13.77 28.46
C VAL A 108 10.05 -14.42 29.84
N GLY A 109 10.12 -15.73 29.88
CA GLY A 109 10.16 -16.51 31.12
C GLY A 109 11.49 -17.20 31.33
N ASP A 110 11.64 -17.87 32.48
CA ASP A 110 12.88 -18.59 32.85
C ASP A 110 13.20 -19.74 31.88
N GLU A 111 12.18 -20.29 31.21
CA GLU A 111 12.34 -21.37 30.21
C GLU A 111 12.58 -20.87 28.78
N THR A 112 12.81 -19.56 28.59
CA THR A 112 13.00 -18.98 27.27
C THR A 112 14.30 -19.47 26.63
N GLU A 113 14.21 -20.11 25.47
CA GLU A 113 15.39 -20.52 24.69
C GLU A 113 15.90 -19.31 23.87
N TRP A 114 16.91 -18.64 24.42
CA TRP A 114 17.44 -17.38 23.89
C TRP A 114 18.05 -17.49 22.49
N SER A 115 18.59 -18.67 22.16
CA SER A 115 19.23 -18.92 20.87
C SER A 115 18.25 -19.05 19.70
N GLN A 116 16.95 -19.16 19.98
CA GLN A 116 15.92 -19.34 18.97
C GLN A 116 15.05 -18.10 18.80
N LYS A 117 14.63 -17.88 17.55
CA LYS A 117 13.59 -16.90 17.21
C LYS A 117 12.24 -17.41 17.70
N GLU A 118 11.49 -16.56 18.34
CA GLU A 118 10.10 -16.81 18.70
C GLU A 118 9.16 -15.89 17.90
N GLU A 119 8.02 -16.41 17.49
CA GLU A 119 7.05 -15.67 16.71
C GLU A 119 5.63 -16.14 17.04
N TYR A 120 4.78 -15.21 17.45
CA TYR A 120 3.42 -15.45 17.88
C TYR A 120 2.43 -14.61 17.08
N PHE A 121 1.30 -15.23 16.71
CA PHE A 121 0.20 -14.57 15.99
C PHE A 121 -1.09 -14.73 16.81
N TYR A 122 -1.68 -13.62 17.18
CA TYR A 122 -2.95 -13.59 17.92
C TYR A 122 -3.73 -12.34 17.57
N SER A 123 -5.00 -12.26 17.98
CA SER A 123 -5.83 -11.10 17.73
C SER A 123 -6.61 -10.69 18.98
N ILE A 124 -6.90 -9.41 19.07
CA ILE A 124 -7.69 -8.80 20.13
C ILE A 124 -8.82 -7.96 19.54
N ARG A 125 -9.85 -7.72 20.33
CA ARG A 125 -10.79 -6.64 20.08
C ARG A 125 -10.27 -5.36 20.72
N TYR A 126 -10.14 -4.31 19.95
CA TYR A 126 -9.58 -3.05 20.38
C TYR A 126 -10.42 -1.88 19.88
N GLN A 127 -10.66 -0.91 20.75
CA GLN A 127 -11.32 0.34 20.41
C GLN A 127 -10.41 1.50 20.81
N ALA A 128 -9.99 2.32 19.85
CA ALA A 128 -9.37 3.61 20.12
C ALA A 128 -10.43 4.64 20.51
N GLY A 129 -10.04 5.71 21.20
CA GLY A 129 -10.98 6.72 21.67
C GLY A 129 -11.76 7.46 20.56
N THR A 130 -11.22 7.47 19.33
CA THR A 130 -11.86 8.09 18.17
C THR A 130 -12.72 7.11 17.35
N TRP A 131 -12.75 5.83 17.69
CA TRP A 131 -13.48 4.82 16.91
C TRP A 131 -14.91 4.69 17.43
N LYS A 132 -15.86 4.53 16.52
CA LYS A 132 -17.28 4.33 16.85
C LYS A 132 -17.53 3.00 17.59
N HIS A 133 -16.77 1.96 17.25
CA HIS A 133 -16.87 0.62 17.84
C HIS A 133 -15.49 -0.06 17.89
N ASP A 134 -15.42 -1.21 18.55
CA ASP A 134 -14.23 -2.03 18.57
C ASP A 134 -14.01 -2.74 17.23
N ARG A 135 -12.75 -2.96 16.90
CA ARG A 135 -12.33 -3.67 15.68
C ARG A 135 -11.30 -4.74 16.00
N ARG A 136 -11.21 -5.73 15.13
CA ARG A 136 -10.20 -6.76 15.24
C ARG A 136 -8.82 -6.18 14.93
N VAL A 137 -7.91 -6.33 15.88
CA VAL A 137 -6.48 -6.01 15.71
C VAL A 137 -5.69 -7.30 15.80
N CYS A 138 -5.05 -7.66 14.72
CA CYS A 138 -4.14 -8.78 14.60
C CYS A 138 -2.75 -8.34 15.05
N ILE A 139 -2.12 -9.13 15.92
CA ILE A 139 -0.81 -8.82 16.52
C ILE A 139 0.15 -9.94 16.12
N ARG A 140 1.33 -9.51 15.68
CA ARG A 140 2.49 -10.36 15.48
C ARG A 140 3.55 -9.92 16.47
N SER A 141 3.97 -10.82 17.34
CA SER A 141 5.02 -10.59 18.31
C SER A 141 6.23 -11.43 17.95
N VAL A 142 7.36 -10.80 17.72
CA VAL A 142 8.59 -11.47 17.28
C VAL A 142 9.73 -11.09 18.23
N ARG A 143 10.45 -12.08 18.69
CA ARG A 143 11.74 -11.95 19.34
C ARG A 143 12.78 -12.66 18.47
N ALA A 144 13.79 -11.93 18.01
CA ALA A 144 14.89 -12.55 17.30
C ALA A 144 15.77 -13.37 18.26
N ALA A 145 16.57 -14.27 17.72
CA ALA A 145 17.58 -14.96 18.51
C ALA A 145 18.48 -13.93 19.22
N ASP A 146 18.83 -14.23 20.46
CA ASP A 146 19.67 -13.39 21.33
C ASP A 146 19.11 -12.00 21.68
N GLU A 147 17.84 -11.68 21.31
CA GLU A 147 17.16 -10.47 21.76
C GLU A 147 16.39 -10.70 23.08
N LEU A 148 16.34 -9.66 23.94
CA LEU A 148 15.69 -9.70 25.24
C LEU A 148 14.21 -9.32 25.21
N ILE A 149 13.74 -8.68 24.12
CA ILE A 149 12.41 -8.10 24.03
C ILE A 149 11.65 -8.55 22.78
N PHE A 150 10.32 -8.62 22.88
CA PHE A 150 9.46 -8.81 21.74
C PHE A 150 9.19 -7.50 21.00
N HIS A 151 9.27 -7.58 19.68
CA HIS A 151 8.79 -6.53 18.77
C HIS A 151 7.38 -6.85 18.33
N HIS A 152 6.46 -5.89 18.53
CA HIS A 152 5.05 -6.07 18.19
C HIS A 152 4.67 -5.26 16.96
N GLU A 153 4.01 -5.93 16.03
CA GLU A 153 3.37 -5.32 14.86
C GLU A 153 1.87 -5.45 14.97
N PHE A 154 1.14 -4.48 14.43
CA PHE A 154 -0.32 -4.41 14.56
C PHE A 154 -0.94 -4.21 13.17
N ILE A 155 -1.99 -4.98 12.88
CA ILE A 155 -2.82 -4.85 11.69
C ILE A 155 -4.27 -4.77 12.14
N ILE A 156 -4.98 -3.75 11.67
CA ILE A 156 -6.43 -3.64 11.83
C ILE A 156 -7.13 -4.24 10.63
N THR A 157 -8.24 -4.95 10.86
CA THR A 157 -9.00 -5.63 9.81
C THR A 157 -10.46 -5.86 10.22
N ASN A 158 -11.35 -5.95 9.24
CA ASN A 158 -12.72 -6.45 9.40
C ASN A 158 -12.88 -7.88 8.86
N LEU A 159 -11.79 -8.56 8.49
CA LEU A 159 -11.85 -9.98 8.16
C LEU A 159 -12.37 -10.79 9.34
N SER A 160 -13.22 -11.79 9.05
CA SER A 160 -13.80 -12.65 10.09
C SER A 160 -12.73 -13.43 10.85
N ASP A 161 -13.05 -13.88 12.05
CA ASP A 161 -12.15 -14.68 12.89
C ASP A 161 -11.84 -16.08 12.29
N ALA A 162 -12.59 -16.50 11.26
CA ALA A 162 -12.27 -17.70 10.47
C ALA A 162 -10.95 -17.57 9.68
N VAL A 163 -10.53 -16.32 9.37
CA VAL A 163 -9.21 -16.05 8.78
C VAL A 163 -8.21 -15.92 9.92
N SER A 164 -7.23 -16.82 9.98
CA SER A 164 -6.22 -16.79 11.05
C SER A 164 -5.40 -15.51 11.03
N THR A 165 -4.87 -15.12 12.18
CA THR A 165 -4.00 -13.92 12.27
C THR A 165 -2.79 -14.01 11.36
N GLU A 166 -2.19 -15.18 11.23
CA GLU A 166 -1.07 -15.42 10.31
C GLU A 166 -1.48 -15.19 8.84
N GLN A 167 -2.66 -15.66 8.42
CA GLN A 167 -3.19 -15.41 7.07
C GLN A 167 -3.45 -13.92 6.81
N VAL A 168 -3.89 -13.16 7.82
CA VAL A 168 -4.01 -11.70 7.72
C VAL A 168 -2.66 -11.07 7.46
N TYR A 169 -1.60 -11.50 8.17
CA TYR A 169 -0.23 -11.01 7.94
C TYR A 169 0.30 -11.41 6.55
N GLN A 170 0.10 -12.63 6.12
CA GLN A 170 0.47 -13.09 4.77
C GLN A 170 -0.22 -12.24 3.68
N THR A 171 -1.48 -11.89 3.91
CA THR A 171 -2.25 -11.01 3.03
C THR A 171 -1.68 -9.58 3.04
N TYR A 172 -1.32 -9.06 4.20
CA TYR A 172 -0.70 -7.75 4.33
C TYR A 172 0.67 -7.68 3.63
N TRP A 173 1.53 -8.68 3.79
CA TRP A 173 2.88 -8.67 3.19
C TRP A 173 2.87 -8.58 1.68
N LYS A 174 1.81 -9.05 1.01
CA LYS A 174 1.62 -8.83 -0.43
C LYS A 174 1.51 -7.34 -0.82
N ARG A 175 1.30 -6.43 0.16
CA ARG A 175 1.35 -4.97 -0.08
C ARG A 175 2.73 -4.51 -0.56
N GLY A 176 3.80 -5.11 -0.10
CA GLY A 176 5.16 -4.76 -0.50
C GLY A 176 5.42 -4.81 -2.01
N THR A 177 4.60 -5.56 -2.74
CA THR A 177 4.68 -5.58 -4.22
C THR A 177 4.33 -4.24 -4.86
N MET A 178 3.49 -3.41 -4.22
CA MET A 178 3.11 -2.09 -4.70
C MET A 178 4.31 -1.12 -4.76
N GLU A 179 5.27 -1.27 -3.87
CA GLU A 179 6.49 -0.46 -3.88
C GLU A 179 7.28 -0.67 -5.18
N ASN A 180 7.26 -1.88 -5.72
CA ASN A 180 7.88 -2.19 -7.02
C ASN A 180 7.16 -1.50 -8.18
N PHE A 181 5.82 -1.39 -8.12
CA PHE A 181 5.03 -0.70 -9.16
C PHE A 181 5.31 0.80 -9.15
N ILE A 182 5.34 1.41 -7.95
CA ILE A 182 5.74 2.83 -7.80
C ILE A 182 7.17 3.04 -8.29
N LYS A 183 8.09 2.15 -7.94
CA LYS A 183 9.49 2.22 -8.41
C LYS A 183 9.59 2.12 -9.94
N GLU A 184 8.84 1.21 -10.56
CA GLU A 184 8.79 1.10 -12.02
C GLU A 184 8.19 2.35 -12.67
N ALA A 185 7.11 2.91 -12.09
CA ALA A 185 6.49 4.14 -12.56
C ALA A 185 7.47 5.33 -12.49
N LYS A 186 8.23 5.44 -11.40
CA LYS A 186 9.26 6.47 -11.24
C LYS A 186 10.41 6.31 -12.25
N ASN A 187 11.00 5.14 -12.30
CA ASN A 187 12.21 4.89 -13.11
C ASN A 187 11.91 4.75 -14.61
N GLY A 188 10.74 4.25 -14.96
CA GLY A 188 10.37 3.95 -16.34
C GLY A 188 9.50 5.00 -17.00
N PHE A 189 8.66 5.70 -16.24
CA PHE A 189 7.65 6.61 -16.78
C PHE A 189 7.74 8.02 -16.20
N PHE A 190 8.76 8.30 -15.39
CA PHE A 190 9.01 9.61 -14.80
C PHE A 190 7.83 10.16 -13.98
N PHE A 191 7.12 9.28 -13.30
CA PHE A 191 5.95 9.57 -12.47
C PHE A 191 6.22 10.66 -11.41
N ASP A 192 7.45 10.72 -10.88
CA ASP A 192 7.88 11.65 -9.83
C ASP A 192 8.49 12.94 -10.37
N LYS A 193 8.52 13.15 -11.69
CA LYS A 193 9.08 14.37 -12.29
C LYS A 193 8.04 15.46 -12.39
N THR A 194 8.37 16.59 -11.80
CA THR A 194 7.56 17.82 -11.79
C THR A 194 8.43 18.96 -12.26
N ASP A 195 8.31 19.36 -13.51
CA ASP A 195 9.16 20.35 -14.20
C ASP A 195 8.43 21.64 -14.54
N SER A 196 7.12 21.72 -14.29
CA SER A 196 6.38 22.98 -14.39
C SER A 196 6.33 23.74 -13.06
N SER A 197 6.17 25.06 -13.13
CA SER A 197 5.83 25.90 -11.98
C SER A 197 4.36 25.77 -11.56
N HIS A 198 3.47 25.33 -12.45
CA HIS A 198 2.04 25.24 -12.23
C HIS A 198 1.61 23.86 -11.72
N PHE A 199 0.72 23.86 -10.71
CA PHE A 199 0.24 22.63 -10.08
C PHE A 199 -0.53 21.73 -11.07
N LEU A 200 -1.45 22.32 -11.84
CA LEU A 200 -2.28 21.57 -12.78
C LEU A 200 -1.46 20.87 -13.86
N GLU A 201 -0.43 21.52 -14.38
CA GLU A 201 0.45 20.94 -15.40
C GLU A 201 1.22 19.74 -14.85
N ASN A 202 1.73 19.84 -13.62
CA ASN A 202 2.38 18.71 -12.94
C ASN A 202 1.39 17.55 -12.66
N ALA A 203 0.16 17.87 -12.30
CA ALA A 203 -0.89 16.87 -12.11
C ALA A 203 -1.23 16.13 -13.42
N VAL A 204 -1.42 16.86 -14.52
CA VAL A 204 -1.66 16.28 -15.86
C VAL A 204 -0.49 15.40 -16.28
N ARG A 205 0.75 15.89 -16.13
CA ARG A 205 1.96 15.13 -16.44
C ARG A 205 2.02 13.81 -15.66
N MET A 206 1.73 13.86 -14.36
CA MET A 206 1.63 12.66 -13.51
C MET A 206 0.62 11.67 -14.09
N MET A 207 -0.58 12.13 -14.46
CA MET A 207 -1.64 11.28 -15.04
C MET A 207 -1.21 10.65 -16.37
N VAL A 208 -0.53 11.39 -17.25
CA VAL A 208 0.02 10.87 -18.51
C VAL A 208 1.08 9.79 -18.25
N SER A 209 1.92 9.96 -17.23
CA SER A 209 2.90 8.94 -16.82
C SER A 209 2.22 7.65 -16.36
N LEU A 210 1.14 7.75 -15.58
CA LEU A 210 0.36 6.60 -15.10
C LEU A 210 -0.40 5.91 -16.24
N LEU A 211 -0.98 6.68 -17.16
CA LEU A 211 -1.60 6.12 -18.38
C LEU A 211 -0.58 5.33 -19.20
N SER A 212 0.61 5.89 -19.40
CA SER A 212 1.71 5.21 -20.12
C SER A 212 2.15 3.92 -19.41
N TYR A 213 2.18 3.93 -18.08
CA TYR A 213 2.44 2.74 -17.27
C TYR A 213 1.37 1.66 -17.52
N ASN A 214 0.09 2.02 -17.44
CA ASN A 214 -1.02 1.08 -17.66
C ASN A 214 -1.02 0.51 -19.09
N ILE A 215 -0.80 1.34 -20.11
CA ILE A 215 -0.68 0.87 -21.49
C ILE A 215 0.45 -0.17 -21.61
N ASN A 216 1.61 0.11 -21.01
CA ASN A 216 2.71 -0.87 -20.99
C ASN A 216 2.34 -2.15 -20.24
N ASN A 217 1.58 -2.05 -19.14
CA ASN A 217 1.13 -3.20 -18.38
C ASN A 217 0.13 -4.06 -19.18
N PHE A 218 -0.80 -3.44 -19.90
CA PHE A 218 -1.71 -4.12 -20.84
C PHE A 218 -0.94 -4.81 -21.96
N MET A 219 0.03 -4.13 -22.55
CA MET A 219 0.89 -4.73 -23.57
C MET A 219 1.62 -5.98 -23.05
N ARG A 220 2.18 -5.92 -21.84
CA ARG A 220 2.83 -7.09 -21.20
C ARG A 220 1.84 -8.24 -21.01
N THR A 221 0.64 -7.93 -20.52
CA THR A 221 -0.38 -8.94 -20.19
C THR A 221 -0.98 -9.59 -21.43
N LEU A 222 -1.27 -8.80 -22.48
CA LEU A 222 -2.00 -9.24 -23.66
C LEU A 222 -1.10 -9.78 -24.79
N ALA A 223 0.08 -9.19 -24.99
CA ALA A 223 0.91 -9.45 -26.16
C ALA A 223 2.19 -10.24 -25.85
N PHE A 224 2.68 -10.24 -24.60
CA PHE A 224 3.94 -10.90 -24.30
C PHE A 224 3.74 -12.36 -23.89
N PRO A 225 4.66 -13.26 -24.27
CA PRO A 225 4.65 -14.63 -23.77
C PRO A 225 4.90 -14.65 -22.25
N GLU A 226 4.41 -15.68 -21.56
CA GLU A 226 4.45 -15.80 -20.09
C GLU A 226 5.83 -15.49 -19.48
N LYS A 227 6.90 -15.98 -20.11
CA LYS A 227 8.29 -15.75 -19.67
C LYS A 227 8.72 -14.27 -19.73
N ALA A 228 8.03 -13.44 -20.51
CA ALA A 228 8.35 -12.03 -20.69
C ALA A 228 7.41 -11.07 -19.95
N LYS A 229 6.29 -11.54 -19.41
CA LYS A 229 5.31 -10.72 -18.67
C LYS A 229 5.90 -10.06 -17.43
N GLY A 230 6.94 -10.64 -16.82
CA GLY A 230 7.65 -10.09 -15.67
C GLY A 230 8.73 -9.04 -15.99
N LEU A 231 8.98 -8.75 -17.26
CA LEU A 231 10.01 -7.78 -17.66
C LEU A 231 9.63 -6.36 -17.23
N GLN A 232 10.57 -5.65 -16.62
CA GLN A 232 10.41 -4.22 -16.35
C GLN A 232 10.52 -3.40 -17.64
N ILE A 233 9.92 -2.21 -17.66
CA ILE A 233 9.90 -1.32 -18.84
C ILE A 233 11.29 -1.02 -19.38
N GLN A 234 12.30 -0.89 -18.54
CA GLN A 234 13.69 -0.66 -18.98
C GLN A 234 14.21 -1.81 -19.83
N SER A 235 13.94 -3.06 -19.43
CA SER A 235 14.29 -4.25 -20.20
C SER A 235 13.50 -4.34 -21.51
N ILE A 236 12.23 -3.96 -21.49
CA ILE A 236 11.37 -3.88 -22.68
C ILE A 236 11.93 -2.86 -23.66
N ARG A 237 12.26 -1.64 -23.19
CA ARG A 237 12.88 -0.60 -24.03
C ARG A 237 14.17 -1.06 -24.71
N LEU A 238 15.05 -1.72 -23.96
CA LEU A 238 16.32 -2.20 -24.51
C LEU A 238 16.12 -3.32 -25.53
N ARG A 239 15.17 -4.22 -25.31
CA ARG A 239 14.97 -5.40 -26.16
C ARG A 239 14.09 -5.14 -27.39
N PHE A 240 13.13 -4.22 -27.29
CA PHE A 240 12.10 -4.05 -28.30
C PHE A 240 12.05 -2.66 -28.94
N PHE A 241 12.51 -1.61 -28.25
CA PHE A 241 12.43 -0.24 -28.76
C PHE A 241 13.81 0.33 -29.16
N LYS A 242 14.86 0.01 -28.42
CA LYS A 242 16.23 0.49 -28.73
C LYS A 242 16.99 -0.50 -29.59
N ILE A 243 16.36 -0.97 -30.66
CA ILE A 243 17.01 -1.86 -31.63
C ILE A 243 17.72 -0.98 -32.66
N ALA A 244 19.02 -1.23 -32.85
CA ALA A 244 19.78 -0.55 -33.89
C ALA A 244 19.25 -0.97 -35.27
N GLY A 245 18.82 0.00 -36.08
CA GLY A 245 18.37 -0.19 -37.46
C GLY A 245 19.26 0.60 -38.42
N LYS A 246 19.53 0.05 -39.61
CA LYS A 246 20.16 0.77 -40.72
C LYS A 246 19.12 1.05 -41.76
N LEU A 247 18.93 2.30 -42.12
CA LEU A 247 18.14 2.65 -43.31
C LEU A 247 18.97 2.26 -44.55
N ILE A 248 18.43 1.39 -45.39
CA ILE A 248 18.99 1.04 -46.69
C ILE A 248 18.12 1.75 -47.70
N HIS A 249 18.72 2.62 -48.50
CA HIS A 249 18.08 3.29 -49.65
C HIS A 249 18.20 2.42 -50.89
#